data_948ad474fc9fef866ca2a4e09b370688
#
_entry.id   948ad474fc9fef866ca2a4e09b370688
#
_cell.length_a   1.000
_cell.length_b   1.000
_cell.length_c   1.000
_cell.angle_alpha   90.00
_cell.angle_beta   90.00
_cell.angle_gamma   90.00
#
_symmetry.space_group_name_H-M   'P 1'
#
loop_
_entity.id
_entity.type
_entity.pdbx_description
1 polymer ?
#
loop_
_entity_poly.entity_id
_entity_poly.type
_entity_poly.pdbx_seq_one_letter_code
_entity_poly.pdbx_strand_id
1 'polypeptide(L)'
;MKGLAKFFLQNRALSWLLLVLILGGGIFSYYNMGKLEDAPFTIKQAVVTTSYPGASPMEVQQQVTDVLEEAIQSLGELYYLKTDNRAGLSKITVYVKKEIRADEMQQLWDKLRRKVGDVQSKLPAGAGPPVVNDDFGDVLGVFYGLSSETHTYRELEDQAKRIKNELLNVKDVAKVD
;
A
#
# COMPACT_ATOMS: atom_id res chain seq x y z
N MET A 1 37.86 12.05 -35.41
CA MET A 1 37.64 12.87 -34.21
C MET A 1 38.15 14.30 -34.26
N LYS A 2 39.14 14.64 -35.10
CA LYS A 2 39.66 16.00 -35.24
C LYS A 2 38.65 17.04 -35.83
N GLY A 3 37.61 16.59 -36.55
CA GLY A 3 36.65 17.51 -37.20
C GLY A 3 35.62 18.13 -36.28
N LEU A 4 35.11 17.39 -35.29
CA LEU A 4 34.07 17.85 -34.35
C LEU A 4 34.62 18.95 -33.41
N ALA A 5 35.79 18.73 -32.84
CA ALA A 5 36.44 19.73 -31.98
C ALA A 5 36.74 21.03 -32.72
N LYS A 6 37.24 20.92 -33.98
CA LYS A 6 37.51 22.10 -34.83
C LYS A 6 36.21 22.85 -35.18
N PHE A 7 35.11 22.16 -35.45
CA PHE A 7 33.80 22.73 -35.74
C PHE A 7 33.30 23.59 -34.55
N PHE A 8 33.34 23.06 -33.33
CA PHE A 8 32.92 23.81 -32.14
C PHE A 8 33.84 24.97 -31.79
N LEU A 9 35.14 24.83 -32.02
CA LEU A 9 36.09 25.96 -31.83
C LEU A 9 35.87 27.09 -32.84
N GLN A 10 35.44 26.76 -34.06
CA GLN A 10 35.13 27.75 -35.09
C GLN A 10 33.75 28.40 -34.88
N ASN A 11 32.76 27.69 -34.31
CA ASN A 11 31.41 28.16 -34.05
C ASN A 11 31.22 28.50 -32.56
N ARG A 12 31.83 29.55 -32.07
CA ARG A 12 31.78 29.94 -30.64
C ARG A 12 30.34 30.12 -30.12
N ALA A 13 29.46 30.73 -30.92
CA ALA A 13 28.08 30.95 -30.52
C ALA A 13 27.34 29.60 -30.26
N LEU A 14 27.54 28.61 -31.12
CA LEU A 14 26.95 27.28 -30.97
C LEU A 14 27.52 26.57 -29.74
N SER A 15 28.80 26.71 -29.47
CA SER A 15 29.47 26.13 -28.29
C SER A 15 28.92 26.71 -26.99
N TRP A 16 28.72 28.02 -26.91
CA TRP A 16 28.11 28.68 -25.77
C TRP A 16 26.65 28.31 -25.58
N LEU A 17 25.88 28.23 -26.66
CA LEU A 17 24.48 27.78 -26.61
C LEU A 17 24.37 26.35 -26.05
N LEU A 18 25.21 25.47 -26.55
CA LEU A 18 25.20 24.06 -26.09
C LEU A 18 25.62 23.94 -24.63
N LEU A 19 26.60 24.73 -24.20
CA LEU A 19 27.05 24.78 -22.80
C LEU A 19 25.93 25.27 -21.87
N VAL A 20 25.25 26.35 -22.22
CA VAL A 20 24.10 26.88 -21.46
C VAL A 20 22.98 25.88 -21.41
N LEU A 21 22.69 25.16 -22.51
CA LEU A 21 21.65 24.15 -22.59
C LEU A 21 21.96 22.93 -21.71
N ILE A 22 23.22 22.45 -21.70
CA ILE A 22 23.66 21.35 -20.85
C ILE A 22 23.62 21.75 -19.36
N LEU A 23 24.13 22.94 -19.01
CA LEU A 23 24.13 23.43 -17.63
C LEU A 23 22.69 23.64 -17.15
N GLY A 24 21.86 24.34 -17.93
CA GLY A 24 20.46 24.58 -17.58
C GLY A 24 19.65 23.29 -17.47
N GLY A 25 19.82 22.39 -18.45
CA GLY A 25 19.18 21.08 -18.43
C GLY A 25 19.67 20.19 -17.27
N GLY A 26 20.96 20.23 -16.95
CA GLY A 26 21.53 19.51 -15.81
C GLY A 26 20.98 20.00 -14.47
N ILE A 27 20.92 21.32 -14.26
CA ILE A 27 20.34 21.91 -13.05
C ILE A 27 18.85 21.56 -12.95
N PHE A 28 18.10 21.73 -14.03
CA PHE A 28 16.68 21.39 -14.07
C PHE A 28 16.45 19.90 -13.75
N SER A 29 17.22 19.00 -14.37
CA SER A 29 17.15 17.56 -14.12
C SER A 29 17.48 17.20 -12.68
N TYR A 30 18.48 17.84 -12.09
CA TYR A 30 18.87 17.62 -10.69
C TYR A 30 17.75 17.98 -9.71
N TYR A 31 17.06 19.10 -9.91
CA TYR A 31 15.95 19.50 -9.05
C TYR A 31 14.70 18.62 -9.21
N ASN A 32 14.48 18.06 -10.40
CA ASN A 32 13.35 17.18 -10.69
C ASN A 32 13.65 15.69 -10.50
N MET A 33 14.89 15.33 -10.18
CA MET A 33 15.26 13.95 -9.91
C MET A 33 14.65 13.48 -8.60
N GLY A 34 14.06 12.29 -8.60
CA GLY A 34 13.57 11.63 -7.39
C GLY A 34 14.70 11.46 -6.37
N LYS A 35 14.41 11.77 -5.11
CA LYS A 35 15.40 11.72 -4.00
C LYS A 35 15.13 10.54 -3.06
N LEU A 36 14.36 9.54 -3.51
CA LEU A 36 14.11 8.33 -2.75
C LEU A 36 15.33 7.41 -2.84
N GLU A 37 15.76 6.88 -1.72
CA GLU A 37 16.85 5.90 -1.64
C GLU A 37 16.45 4.61 -2.37
N ASP A 38 15.22 4.14 -2.12
CA ASP A 38 14.63 2.98 -2.79
C ASP A 38 13.52 3.40 -3.76
N ALA A 39 13.38 2.65 -4.85
CA ALA A 39 12.26 2.84 -5.76
C ALA A 39 10.93 2.58 -5.04
N PRO A 40 9.91 3.42 -5.23
CA PRO A 40 8.61 3.16 -4.62
C PRO A 40 8.07 1.81 -5.11
N PHE A 41 7.77 0.92 -4.18
CA PHE A 41 7.12 -0.35 -4.48
C PHE A 41 5.67 -0.32 -4.02
N THR A 42 4.80 -0.91 -4.82
CA THR A 42 3.39 -1.04 -4.50
C THR A 42 3.13 -2.42 -3.92
N ILE A 43 2.53 -2.47 -2.73
CA ILE A 43 2.13 -3.72 -2.11
C ILE A 43 0.90 -4.26 -2.86
N LYS A 44 1.09 -5.40 -3.50
CA LYS A 44 0.10 -6.03 -4.39
C LYS A 44 -0.62 -7.18 -3.69
N GLN A 45 -1.00 -6.95 -2.44
CA GLN A 45 -1.72 -7.92 -1.62
C GLN A 45 -2.70 -7.23 -0.68
N ALA A 46 -3.81 -7.91 -0.41
CA ALA A 46 -4.78 -7.53 0.60
C ALA A 46 -5.14 -8.74 1.46
N VAL A 47 -5.60 -8.50 2.66
CA VAL A 47 -6.01 -9.55 3.60
C VAL A 47 -7.50 -9.44 3.84
N VAL A 48 -8.22 -10.53 3.61
CA VAL A 48 -9.65 -10.67 3.95
C VAL A 48 -9.75 -11.52 5.21
N THR A 49 -10.36 -10.98 6.25
CA THR A 49 -10.55 -11.67 7.53
C THR A 49 -12.05 -11.80 7.83
N THR A 50 -12.45 -12.97 8.30
CA THR A 50 -13.84 -13.24 8.69
C THR A 50 -13.84 -14.04 9.98
N SER A 51 -14.54 -13.54 11.01
CA SER A 51 -14.70 -14.26 12.26
C SER A 51 -15.89 -15.22 12.16
N TYR A 52 -15.71 -16.44 12.71
CA TYR A 52 -16.81 -17.42 12.87
C TYR A 52 -16.65 -18.09 14.24
N PRO A 53 -17.06 -17.42 15.33
CA PRO A 53 -16.85 -17.90 16.69
C PRO A 53 -17.49 -19.26 16.93
N GLY A 54 -16.75 -20.15 17.58
CA GLY A 54 -17.21 -21.53 17.92
C GLY A 54 -17.00 -22.56 16.82
N ALA A 55 -16.66 -22.18 15.61
CA ALA A 55 -16.41 -23.12 14.52
C ALA A 55 -14.98 -23.70 14.59
N SER A 56 -14.86 -24.98 14.26
CA SER A 56 -13.58 -25.64 14.05
C SER A 56 -12.89 -25.13 12.78
N PRO A 57 -11.57 -25.30 12.61
CA PRO A 57 -10.85 -24.85 11.40
C PRO A 57 -11.44 -25.46 10.12
N MET A 58 -11.93 -26.69 10.16
CA MET A 58 -12.55 -27.37 9.01
C MET A 58 -13.90 -26.74 8.65
N GLU A 59 -14.72 -26.40 9.65
CA GLU A 59 -16.00 -25.71 9.43
C GLU A 59 -15.78 -24.29 8.90
N VAL A 60 -14.78 -23.58 9.44
CA VAL A 60 -14.38 -22.27 8.91
C VAL A 60 -13.98 -22.37 7.44
N GLN A 61 -13.19 -23.39 7.07
CA GLN A 61 -12.81 -23.62 5.68
C GLN A 61 -14.03 -23.84 4.80
N GLN A 62 -14.85 -24.86 5.11
CA GLN A 62 -15.93 -25.30 4.23
C GLN A 62 -17.08 -24.29 4.13
N GLN A 63 -17.41 -23.59 5.21
CA GLN A 63 -18.59 -22.73 5.27
C GLN A 63 -18.29 -21.25 5.02
N VAL A 64 -17.06 -20.80 5.27
CA VAL A 64 -16.68 -19.39 5.13
C VAL A 64 -15.62 -19.21 4.05
N THR A 65 -14.50 -19.92 4.18
CA THR A 65 -13.34 -19.69 3.31
C THR A 65 -13.63 -20.08 1.87
N ASP A 66 -14.18 -21.26 1.61
CA ASP A 66 -14.47 -21.76 0.27
C ASP A 66 -15.45 -20.83 -0.47
N VAL A 67 -16.47 -20.30 0.23
CA VAL A 67 -17.44 -19.34 -0.33
C VAL A 67 -16.77 -18.01 -0.72
N LEU A 68 -15.86 -17.51 0.13
CA LEU A 68 -15.11 -16.28 -0.14
C LEU A 68 -14.08 -16.49 -1.24
N GLU A 69 -13.38 -17.62 -1.26
CA GLU A 69 -12.41 -17.97 -2.30
C GLU A 69 -13.06 -18.02 -3.67
N GLU A 70 -14.21 -18.67 -3.82
CA GLU A 70 -14.95 -18.72 -5.09
C GLU A 70 -15.27 -17.31 -5.60
N ALA A 71 -15.73 -16.44 -4.72
CA ALA A 71 -16.00 -15.05 -5.08
C ALA A 71 -14.74 -14.30 -5.51
N ILE A 72 -13.64 -14.46 -4.77
CA ILE A 72 -12.36 -13.78 -5.03
C ILE A 72 -11.72 -14.34 -6.31
N GLN A 73 -11.79 -15.65 -6.59
CA GLN A 73 -11.28 -16.28 -7.80
C GLN A 73 -11.91 -15.73 -9.08
N SER A 74 -13.11 -15.15 -8.98
CA SER A 74 -13.77 -14.48 -10.11
C SER A 74 -13.11 -13.12 -10.49
N LEU A 75 -12.06 -12.64 -9.78
CA LEU A 75 -11.28 -11.48 -10.14
C LEU A 75 -10.27 -11.81 -11.24
N GLY A 76 -10.35 -11.13 -12.38
CA GLY A 76 -9.46 -11.35 -13.52
C GLY A 76 -7.99 -10.99 -13.23
N GLU A 77 -7.79 -10.11 -12.28
CA GLU A 77 -6.50 -9.57 -11.84
C GLU A 77 -5.82 -10.44 -10.76
N LEU A 78 -6.50 -11.49 -10.28
CA LEU A 78 -5.96 -12.41 -9.27
C LEU A 78 -4.73 -13.15 -9.79
N TYR A 79 -3.71 -13.27 -8.93
CA TYR A 79 -2.55 -14.13 -9.17
C TYR A 79 -2.70 -15.45 -8.41
N TYR A 80 -2.79 -15.42 -7.07
CA TYR A 80 -3.10 -16.57 -6.24
C TYR A 80 -3.67 -16.13 -4.88
N LEU A 81 -4.26 -17.10 -4.17
CA LEU A 81 -4.74 -16.96 -2.80
C LEU A 81 -3.88 -17.78 -1.85
N LYS A 82 -3.72 -17.27 -0.64
CA LYS A 82 -3.14 -18.02 0.48
C LYS A 82 -4.09 -17.91 1.66
N THR A 83 -4.53 -19.04 2.17
CA THR A 83 -5.50 -19.12 3.27
C THR A 83 -4.88 -19.69 4.52
N ASP A 84 -5.32 -19.19 5.67
CA ASP A 84 -4.97 -19.67 7.01
C ASP A 84 -6.28 -19.74 7.81
N ASN A 85 -6.76 -20.96 8.03
CA ASN A 85 -7.99 -21.23 8.76
C ASN A 85 -7.68 -21.69 10.18
N ARG A 86 -8.17 -20.92 11.14
CA ARG A 86 -8.05 -21.22 12.57
C ARG A 86 -9.42 -21.40 13.20
N ALA A 87 -9.48 -21.94 14.40
CA ALA A 87 -10.72 -22.00 15.14
C ALA A 87 -11.34 -20.62 15.28
N GLY A 88 -12.53 -20.43 14.72
CA GLY A 88 -13.27 -19.18 14.76
C GLY A 88 -12.78 -18.07 13.82
N LEU A 89 -11.77 -18.29 12.95
CA LEU A 89 -11.19 -17.26 12.11
C LEU A 89 -10.76 -17.77 10.74
N SER A 90 -11.26 -17.15 9.69
CA SER A 90 -10.75 -17.27 8.32
C SER A 90 -9.86 -16.07 7.98
N LYS A 91 -8.67 -16.34 7.43
CA LYS A 91 -7.78 -15.32 6.90
C LYS A 91 -7.35 -15.70 5.49
N ILE A 92 -7.73 -14.89 4.51
CA ILE A 92 -7.41 -15.07 3.10
C ILE A 92 -6.48 -13.93 2.68
N THR A 93 -5.28 -14.24 2.25
CA THR A 93 -4.37 -13.26 1.65
C THR A 93 -4.50 -13.35 0.14
N VAL A 94 -4.91 -12.25 -0.46
CA VAL A 94 -5.14 -12.10 -1.90
C VAL A 94 -3.92 -11.48 -2.54
N TYR A 95 -3.27 -12.19 -3.44
CA TYR A 95 -2.15 -11.69 -4.24
C TYR A 95 -2.62 -11.41 -5.66
N VAL A 96 -2.31 -10.21 -6.14
CA VAL A 96 -2.70 -9.80 -7.49
C VAL A 96 -1.50 -9.79 -8.44
N LYS A 97 -1.77 -9.80 -9.75
CA LYS A 97 -0.75 -9.87 -10.79
C LYS A 97 0.23 -8.70 -10.69
N LYS A 98 1.50 -8.95 -11.00
CA LYS A 98 2.59 -7.97 -10.89
C LYS A 98 2.49 -6.84 -11.92
N GLU A 99 1.81 -7.08 -13.02
CA GLU A 99 1.64 -6.15 -14.14
C GLU A 99 0.68 -5.00 -13.82
N ILE A 100 -0.14 -5.13 -12.76
CA ILE A 100 -1.11 -4.11 -12.36
C ILE A 100 -0.36 -2.88 -11.85
N ARG A 101 -0.77 -1.71 -12.33
CA ARG A 101 -0.15 -0.43 -11.98
C ARG A 101 -0.63 0.07 -10.61
N ALA A 102 0.17 0.94 -9.98
CA ALA A 102 -0.14 1.49 -8.66
C ALA A 102 -1.45 2.31 -8.66
N ASP A 103 -1.73 3.02 -9.75
CA ASP A 103 -2.94 3.85 -9.94
C ASP A 103 -4.22 3.00 -10.09
N GLU A 104 -4.10 1.72 -10.49
CA GLU A 104 -5.21 0.79 -10.64
C GLU A 104 -5.55 0.02 -9.35
N MET A 105 -4.64 0.03 -8.36
CA MET A 105 -4.76 -0.79 -7.14
C MET A 105 -6.00 -0.43 -6.32
N GLN A 106 -6.28 0.87 -6.15
CA GLN A 106 -7.45 1.31 -5.38
C GLN A 106 -8.76 0.78 -5.96
N GLN A 107 -8.91 0.89 -7.29
CA GLN A 107 -10.09 0.38 -7.98
C GLN A 107 -10.21 -1.15 -7.87
N LEU A 108 -9.08 -1.85 -7.85
CA LEU A 108 -9.05 -3.30 -7.68
C LEU A 108 -9.49 -3.71 -6.28
N TRP A 109 -9.02 -3.01 -5.23
CA TRP A 109 -9.45 -3.28 -3.87
C TRP A 109 -10.94 -2.96 -3.66
N ASP A 110 -11.47 -1.95 -4.34
CA ASP A 110 -12.91 -1.67 -4.33
C ASP A 110 -13.72 -2.78 -5.03
N LYS A 111 -13.20 -3.35 -6.13
CA LYS A 111 -13.79 -4.55 -6.74
C LYS A 111 -13.78 -5.74 -5.78
N LEU A 112 -12.66 -5.96 -5.08
CA LEU A 112 -12.54 -7.02 -4.08
C LEU A 112 -13.57 -6.85 -2.96
N ARG A 113 -13.68 -5.64 -2.38
CA ARG A 113 -14.67 -5.34 -1.33
C ARG A 113 -16.09 -5.62 -1.78
N ARG A 114 -16.46 -5.21 -3.00
CA ARG A 114 -17.81 -5.51 -3.55
C ARG A 114 -18.05 -7.02 -3.68
N LYS A 115 -17.12 -7.76 -4.30
CA LYS A 115 -17.27 -9.21 -4.50
C LYS A 115 -17.39 -9.97 -3.18
N VAL A 116 -16.58 -9.61 -2.21
CA VAL A 116 -16.63 -10.20 -0.86
C VAL A 116 -17.93 -9.80 -0.13
N GLY A 117 -18.39 -8.56 -0.30
CA GLY A 117 -19.65 -8.07 0.24
C GLY A 117 -20.88 -8.76 -0.37
N ASP A 118 -20.87 -9.02 -1.68
CA ASP A 118 -21.99 -9.67 -2.41
C ASP A 118 -22.26 -11.08 -1.91
N VAL A 119 -21.25 -11.79 -1.41
CA VAL A 119 -21.40 -13.16 -0.89
C VAL A 119 -21.60 -13.22 0.62
N GLN A 120 -21.64 -12.09 1.31
CA GLN A 120 -21.87 -12.06 2.76
C GLN A 120 -23.17 -12.77 3.17
N SER A 121 -24.23 -12.64 2.37
CA SER A 121 -25.52 -13.29 2.63
C SER A 121 -25.48 -14.82 2.48
N LYS A 122 -24.45 -15.37 1.85
CA LYS A 122 -24.24 -16.81 1.69
C LYS A 122 -23.45 -17.43 2.85
N LEU A 123 -22.86 -16.60 3.72
CA LEU A 123 -22.13 -17.07 4.86
C LEU A 123 -23.08 -17.60 5.95
N PRO A 124 -22.63 -18.56 6.79
CA PRO A 124 -23.46 -19.16 7.81
C PRO A 124 -23.88 -18.13 8.88
N ALA A 125 -25.02 -18.40 9.50
CA ALA A 125 -25.48 -17.62 10.64
C ALA A 125 -24.46 -17.70 11.78
N GLY A 126 -24.00 -16.55 12.28
CA GLY A 126 -22.94 -16.46 13.29
C GLY A 126 -21.55 -16.13 12.73
N ALA A 127 -21.35 -16.22 11.43
CA ALA A 127 -20.16 -15.63 10.82
C ALA A 127 -20.28 -14.11 10.80
N GLY A 128 -19.21 -13.45 11.19
CA GLY A 128 -19.10 -11.98 11.11
C GLY A 128 -18.96 -11.49 9.65
N PRO A 129 -19.12 -10.20 9.42
CA PRO A 129 -18.87 -9.64 8.10
C PRO A 129 -17.41 -9.80 7.70
N PRO A 130 -17.11 -10.12 6.43
CA PRO A 130 -15.76 -10.17 5.94
C PRO A 130 -15.17 -8.76 5.84
N VAL A 131 -13.98 -8.57 6.44
CA VAL A 131 -13.26 -7.32 6.45
C VAL A 131 -12.06 -7.41 5.51
N VAL A 132 -11.98 -6.49 4.56
CA VAL A 132 -10.87 -6.38 3.60
C VAL A 132 -9.90 -5.31 4.10
N ASN A 133 -8.66 -5.71 4.38
CA ASN A 133 -7.54 -4.82 4.74
C ASN A 133 -6.51 -4.83 3.62
N ASP A 134 -6.39 -3.72 2.91
CA ASP A 134 -5.43 -3.45 1.84
C ASP A 134 -4.23 -2.64 2.32
N ASP A 135 -4.30 -2.04 3.52
CA ASP A 135 -3.22 -1.27 4.15
C ASP A 135 -2.30 -2.13 5.04
N PHE A 136 -2.53 -3.43 5.07
CA PHE A 136 -1.85 -4.36 5.98
C PHE A 136 -0.32 -4.37 5.81
N GLY A 137 0.19 -3.95 4.68
CA GLY A 137 1.60 -3.88 4.37
C GLY A 137 2.19 -2.47 4.42
N ASP A 138 1.44 -1.47 4.85
CA ASP A 138 1.97 -0.11 4.98
C ASP A 138 3.16 -0.08 5.94
N VAL A 139 4.24 0.54 5.49
CA VAL A 139 5.45 0.71 6.29
C VAL A 139 5.43 2.10 6.91
N LEU A 140 5.42 2.15 8.23
CA LEU A 140 5.60 3.39 8.96
C LEU A 140 7.09 3.74 9.03
N GLY A 141 7.49 4.88 8.48
CA GLY A 141 8.90 5.30 8.40
C GLY A 141 9.48 5.72 9.75
N VAL A 142 8.65 6.09 10.71
CA VAL A 142 9.08 6.56 12.04
C VAL A 142 8.18 5.97 13.12
N PHE A 143 8.78 5.50 14.19
CA PHE A 143 8.11 4.97 15.36
C PHE A 143 8.54 5.74 16.61
N TYR A 144 7.59 6.29 17.35
CA TYR A 144 7.83 6.99 18.61
C TYR A 144 7.19 6.26 19.78
N GLY A 145 7.92 6.16 20.89
CA GLY A 145 7.39 5.71 22.17
C GLY A 145 7.09 6.89 23.10
N LEU A 146 5.89 6.92 23.68
CA LEU A 146 5.52 7.89 24.71
C LEU A 146 5.68 7.23 26.08
N SER A 147 6.46 7.84 26.96
CA SER A 147 6.62 7.37 28.35
C SER A 147 6.53 8.53 29.35
N SER A 148 6.04 8.27 30.54
CA SER A 148 6.00 9.23 31.63
C SER A 148 6.07 8.51 32.98
N GLU A 149 6.75 9.10 33.95
CA GLU A 149 6.80 8.60 35.33
C GLU A 149 5.62 9.09 36.18
N THR A 150 4.91 10.14 35.74
CA THR A 150 3.89 10.82 36.53
C THR A 150 2.46 10.68 36.00
N HIS A 151 2.31 10.25 34.74
CA HIS A 151 1.01 10.13 34.08
C HIS A 151 0.54 8.68 34.01
N THR A 152 -0.76 8.49 34.15
CA THR A 152 -1.40 7.18 33.92
C THR A 152 -1.42 6.83 32.44
N TYR A 153 -1.55 5.53 32.12
CA TYR A 153 -1.66 5.06 30.71
C TYR A 153 -2.82 5.74 29.94
N ARG A 154 -3.91 6.07 30.61
CA ARG A 154 -5.04 6.75 30.01
C ARG A 154 -4.70 8.19 29.61
N GLU A 155 -4.00 8.91 30.47
CA GLU A 155 -3.53 10.27 30.17
C GLU A 155 -2.50 10.25 29.06
N LEU A 156 -1.61 9.24 29.01
CA LEU A 156 -0.67 9.06 27.90
C LEU A 156 -1.39 8.76 26.58
N GLU A 157 -2.44 7.95 26.59
CA GLU A 157 -3.28 7.69 25.42
C GLU A 157 -3.94 8.97 24.90
N ASP A 158 -4.48 9.79 25.79
CA ASP A 158 -5.10 11.07 25.42
C ASP A 158 -4.07 12.05 24.84
N GLN A 159 -2.85 12.07 25.39
CA GLN A 159 -1.75 12.85 24.81
C GLN A 159 -1.31 12.32 23.45
N ALA A 160 -1.19 11.00 23.30
CA ALA A 160 -0.87 10.38 22.01
C ALA A 160 -1.88 10.75 20.93
N LYS A 161 -3.18 10.73 21.26
CA LYS A 161 -4.25 11.15 20.33
C LYS A 161 -4.13 12.63 19.93
N ARG A 162 -3.76 13.51 20.88
CA ARG A 162 -3.52 14.93 20.57
C ARG A 162 -2.32 15.09 19.64
N ILE A 163 -1.20 14.43 19.94
CA ILE A 163 0.01 14.46 19.12
C ILE A 163 -0.30 13.91 17.71
N LYS A 164 -1.03 12.81 17.60
CA LYS A 164 -1.49 12.26 16.31
C LYS A 164 -2.25 13.30 15.48
N ASN A 165 -3.20 14.00 16.10
CA ASN A 165 -4.00 15.03 15.41
C ASN A 165 -3.14 16.24 14.96
N GLU A 166 -2.18 16.64 15.79
CA GLU A 166 -1.24 17.73 15.43
C GLU A 166 -0.32 17.30 14.27
N LEU A 167 0.20 16.08 14.32
CA LEU A 167 1.06 15.56 13.25
C LEU A 167 0.33 15.44 11.92
N LEU A 168 -0.95 15.08 11.90
CA LEU A 168 -1.76 15.01 10.67
C LEU A 168 -1.96 16.38 10.00
N ASN A 169 -1.78 17.49 10.75
CA ASN A 169 -1.82 18.85 10.20
C ASN A 169 -0.47 19.31 9.60
N VAL A 170 0.59 18.53 9.79
CA VAL A 170 1.90 18.86 9.25
C VAL A 170 1.93 18.50 7.76
N LYS A 171 2.44 19.43 6.95
CA LYS A 171 2.60 19.20 5.51
C LYS A 171 3.45 17.94 5.24
N ASP A 172 3.03 17.14 4.27
CA ASP A 172 3.70 15.92 3.81
C ASP A 172 3.61 14.72 4.80
N VAL A 173 2.81 14.81 5.87
CA VAL A 173 2.44 13.67 6.72
C VAL A 173 1.17 13.03 6.15
N ALA A 174 1.27 11.82 5.63
CA ALA A 174 0.16 11.11 5.00
C ALA A 174 -0.67 10.28 6.00
N LYS A 175 -0.01 9.64 6.97
CA LYS A 175 -0.66 8.71 7.91
C LYS A 175 0.07 8.71 9.26
N VAL A 176 -0.68 8.66 10.34
CA VAL A 176 -0.21 8.45 11.72
C VAL A 176 -1.13 7.43 12.36
N ASP A 177 -0.61 6.31 12.83
CA ASP A 177 -1.36 5.23 13.50
C ASP A 177 -1.23 5.28 15.01
#